data_140579dd9a7349c59441a270f5c78432
#
_entry.id   140579dd9a7349c59441a270f5c78432
#
_cell.length_a   1.000
_cell.length_b   1.000
_cell.length_c   1.000
_cell.angle_alpha   90.00
_cell.angle_beta   90.00
_cell.angle_gamma   90.00
#
_symmetry.space_group_name_H-M   'P 1'
#
loop_
_entity.id
_entity.type
_entity.pdbx_description
1 polymer ?
#
loop_
_entity_poly.entity_id
_entity_poly.type
_entity_poly.pdbx_seq_one_letter_code
_entity_poly.pdbx_strand_id
1 'polypeptide(L)'
;MPPARRAPATSRSRARTGCVTCKYRHVRCGEQRPSCSQCVRSRRRCEGYPPTASPTTALDSLTNDAERRAFLFFKTRTVYKIFGHHDAAEWLSILLHFGYTEEPIKHAIVAVASLHESMEPINKSVTLSRARTTEGAHIVALKHYNDAIKHLREVALTMSTKPDVTMVLCLLFMCFEQLRSGDAACFIHMMAGLRSVYYWRCNTKSYVNFSSFPRPTSDFINEKITPILQRLRVQFALCMDQRHTSSVVGTSPCLPAPSIPNSYRTFSAARIDYDRTMNYVFSTLNRQHTLGSTILSNELLSTLDSWKRALDCSKIVQGDTNLQVCTRKLLELYYHVSIIVTSTLHADNELVFDAHDDRFQQIVDLAEGIIQVWTPDSQQYRMLFSFDLGLASPVFLVASRCRRSSLRRRALQIMFHSLTYRGAWRDQYSGLCAQRIIDIEEQGLSWFDIDPYVPESQRIRKVSADLDEENGRIVMQYIYSPFTAHSQICTTVIQIND
;
A
#
# COMPACT_ATOMS: atom_id res chain seq x y z
N MET A 1 70.03 23.85 -35.04
CA MET A 1 69.25 23.84 -33.81
C MET A 1 67.76 23.70 -34.15
N PRO A 2 67.10 22.60 -33.82
CA PRO A 2 65.63 22.48 -34.03
C PRO A 2 64.89 23.08 -32.84
N PRO A 3 63.64 23.59 -33.01
CA PRO A 3 62.89 24.26 -31.95
C PRO A 3 62.29 23.25 -30.95
N ALA A 4 62.26 23.66 -29.67
CA ALA A 4 61.81 22.88 -28.53
C ALA A 4 60.31 22.47 -28.65
N ARG A 5 60.03 21.20 -28.41
CA ARG A 5 58.68 20.63 -28.29
C ARG A 5 57.97 21.20 -27.03
N ARG A 6 56.79 21.82 -27.23
CA ARG A 6 55.89 22.21 -26.15
C ARG A 6 55.33 20.92 -25.45
N ALA A 7 55.46 20.88 -24.13
CA ALA A 7 54.92 19.84 -23.29
C ALA A 7 53.36 19.83 -23.36
N PRO A 8 52.67 18.66 -23.26
CA PRO A 8 51.22 18.57 -23.30
C PRO A 8 50.62 19.20 -22.04
N ALA A 9 49.59 20.01 -22.24
CA ALA A 9 48.83 20.64 -21.18
C ALA A 9 48.14 19.57 -20.33
N THR A 10 48.51 19.51 -19.04
CA THR A 10 47.87 18.68 -18.04
C THR A 10 46.36 18.97 -17.97
N SER A 11 45.51 17.96 -18.14
CA SER A 11 44.06 18.04 -17.99
C SER A 11 43.73 18.42 -16.53
N ARG A 12 43.41 19.73 -16.35
CA ARG A 12 42.98 20.22 -15.03
C ARG A 12 41.62 19.61 -14.67
N SER A 13 41.58 18.84 -13.60
CA SER A 13 40.36 18.23 -13.05
C SER A 13 39.29 19.31 -12.79
N ARG A 14 38.07 19.07 -13.28
CA ARG A 14 36.92 19.96 -13.08
C ARG A 14 36.50 19.94 -11.62
N ALA A 15 36.44 21.10 -10.96
CA ALA A 15 36.02 21.20 -9.57
C ALA A 15 34.55 20.70 -9.43
N ARG A 16 34.31 19.74 -8.53
CA ARG A 16 32.97 19.21 -8.25
C ARG A 16 32.08 20.20 -7.48
N THR A 17 32.63 21.29 -6.95
CA THR A 17 32.04 22.29 -6.05
C THR A 17 31.39 23.48 -6.74
N GLY A 18 31.42 23.59 -8.07
CA GLY A 18 30.87 24.72 -8.82
C GLY A 18 29.35 24.88 -8.69
N CYS A 19 28.84 26.13 -8.88
CA CYS A 19 27.41 26.43 -8.88
C CYS A 19 26.66 25.69 -10.01
N VAL A 20 25.36 25.48 -9.85
CA VAL A 20 24.48 24.77 -10.81
C VAL A 20 24.58 25.36 -12.21
N THR A 21 24.50 26.69 -12.33
CA THR A 21 24.58 27.42 -13.61
C THR A 21 25.92 27.20 -14.34
N CYS A 22 27.05 27.21 -13.62
CA CYS A 22 28.36 26.95 -14.23
C CYS A 22 28.55 25.47 -14.61
N LYS A 23 28.02 24.55 -13.82
CA LYS A 23 28.00 23.12 -14.17
C LYS A 23 27.22 22.83 -15.44
N TYR A 24 26.02 23.40 -15.56
CA TYR A 24 25.19 23.27 -16.76
C TYR A 24 25.87 23.85 -18.03
N ARG A 25 26.60 24.98 -17.86
CA ARG A 25 27.33 25.64 -18.96
C ARG A 25 28.70 25.04 -19.24
N HIS A 26 29.12 24.03 -18.49
CA HIS A 26 30.46 23.42 -18.60
C HIS A 26 31.63 24.39 -18.48
N VAL A 27 31.45 25.50 -17.70
CA VAL A 27 32.49 26.49 -17.46
C VAL A 27 33.04 26.41 -16.04
N ARG A 28 34.27 26.84 -15.83
CA ARG A 28 34.89 26.89 -14.50
C ARG A 28 34.14 27.90 -13.62
N CYS A 29 33.64 27.46 -12.48
CA CYS A 29 32.98 28.32 -11.50
C CYS A 29 34.00 29.14 -10.69
N GLY A 30 33.63 30.38 -10.35
CA GLY A 30 34.47 31.23 -9.49
C GLY A 30 34.25 30.99 -7.98
N GLU A 31 33.25 30.16 -7.60
CA GLU A 31 32.95 29.64 -6.26
C GLU A 31 32.65 30.69 -5.17
N GLN A 32 32.48 31.97 -5.50
CA GLN A 32 32.03 33.02 -4.55
C GLN A 32 30.55 32.83 -4.20
N ARG A 33 30.18 33.13 -2.96
CA ARG A 33 28.80 33.13 -2.49
C ARG A 33 28.34 34.57 -2.17
N PRO A 34 27.08 34.92 -2.38
CA PRO A 34 25.94 34.11 -2.82
C PRO A 34 25.92 33.81 -4.33
N SER A 35 26.63 34.58 -5.16
CA SER A 35 26.69 34.42 -6.61
C SER A 35 28.14 34.36 -7.08
N CYS A 36 28.49 33.37 -7.93
CA CYS A 36 29.85 33.23 -8.42
C CYS A 36 30.24 34.32 -9.41
N SER A 37 31.51 34.73 -9.39
CA SER A 37 32.06 35.76 -10.28
C SER A 37 31.83 35.48 -11.78
N GLN A 38 31.81 34.22 -12.18
CA GLN A 38 31.57 33.82 -13.56
C GLN A 38 30.11 34.07 -14.02
N CYS A 39 29.12 33.84 -13.13
CA CYS A 39 27.74 34.16 -13.41
C CYS A 39 27.52 35.67 -13.41
N VAL A 40 28.07 36.40 -12.45
CA VAL A 40 28.01 37.88 -12.41
C VAL A 40 28.61 38.49 -13.64
N ARG A 41 29.84 38.09 -14.03
CA ARG A 41 30.54 38.59 -15.21
C ARG A 41 29.79 38.31 -16.53
N SER A 42 29.10 37.17 -16.61
CA SER A 42 28.29 36.80 -17.77
C SER A 42 26.85 37.33 -17.71
N ARG A 43 26.50 38.19 -16.73
CA ARG A 43 25.16 38.75 -16.49
C ARG A 43 24.06 37.68 -16.42
N ARG A 44 24.35 36.52 -15.83
CA ARG A 44 23.40 35.43 -15.68
C ARG A 44 23.06 35.24 -14.21
N ARG A 45 21.82 34.85 -13.94
CA ARG A 45 21.39 34.46 -12.58
C ARG A 45 22.18 33.24 -12.12
N CYS A 46 22.85 33.37 -10.97
CA CYS A 46 23.50 32.23 -10.34
C CYS A 46 22.48 31.45 -9.52
N GLU A 47 22.21 30.21 -9.92
CA GLU A 47 21.26 29.33 -9.19
C GLU A 47 21.84 28.75 -7.90
N GLY A 48 22.97 29.29 -7.45
CA GLY A 48 23.61 28.86 -6.23
C GLY A 48 24.39 27.55 -6.38
N TYR A 49 24.84 27.07 -5.25
CA TYR A 49 25.63 25.84 -5.14
C TYR A 49 24.71 24.72 -4.66
N PRO A 50 24.80 23.52 -5.25
CA PRO A 50 24.12 22.39 -4.65
C PRO A 50 24.61 22.32 -3.18
N PRO A 51 23.72 21.97 -2.25
CA PRO A 51 24.14 21.76 -0.88
C PRO A 51 25.33 20.82 -0.92
N THR A 52 26.45 21.23 -0.39
CA THR A 52 27.59 20.35 -0.11
C THR A 52 27.09 19.38 0.97
N ALA A 53 26.44 18.32 0.54
CA ALA A 53 26.38 17.14 1.34
C ALA A 53 27.82 16.67 1.45
N SER A 54 28.49 17.02 2.53
CA SER A 54 29.50 16.13 3.08
C SER A 54 28.86 14.75 3.04
N PRO A 55 29.55 13.68 2.71
CA PRO A 55 29.05 12.33 2.91
C PRO A 55 29.11 11.99 4.42
N THR A 56 28.46 12.80 5.25
CA THR A 56 27.92 12.34 6.52
C THR A 56 26.84 11.36 6.10
N THR A 57 27.12 10.10 6.26
CA THR A 57 26.15 9.05 5.99
C THR A 57 24.93 9.32 6.89
N ALA A 58 23.71 8.99 6.47
CA ALA A 58 22.53 9.08 7.33
C ALA A 58 22.73 8.39 8.68
N LEU A 59 23.60 7.42 8.71
CA LEU A 59 24.13 6.78 9.89
C LEU A 59 24.74 7.78 10.89
N ASP A 60 25.35 8.88 10.44
CA ASP A 60 25.99 9.85 11.35
C ASP A 60 24.98 10.75 12.07
N SER A 61 23.75 10.87 11.56
CA SER A 61 22.66 11.56 12.25
C SER A 61 21.92 10.68 13.26
N LEU A 62 22.15 9.36 13.26
CA LEU A 62 21.59 8.43 14.22
C LEU A 62 22.43 8.45 15.50
N THR A 63 21.77 8.69 16.63
CA THR A 63 22.44 9.02 17.88
C THR A 63 22.98 7.82 18.64
N ASN A 64 22.43 6.62 18.37
CA ASN A 64 22.83 5.40 19.08
C ASN A 64 22.87 4.15 18.17
N ASP A 65 23.49 3.08 18.68
CA ASP A 65 23.70 1.84 17.94
C ASP A 65 22.38 1.09 17.62
N ALA A 66 21.36 1.23 18.47
CA ALA A 66 20.05 0.63 18.23
C ALA A 66 19.34 1.29 17.03
N GLU A 67 19.41 2.60 16.91
CA GLU A 67 18.88 3.33 15.76
C GLU A 67 19.62 2.94 14.47
N ARG A 68 20.95 2.87 14.52
CA ARG A 68 21.77 2.45 13.36
C ARG A 68 21.42 1.05 12.90
N ARG A 69 21.24 0.12 13.85
CA ARG A 69 20.84 -1.26 13.56
C ARG A 69 19.46 -1.31 12.94
N ALA A 70 18.48 -0.62 13.53
CA ALA A 70 17.12 -0.54 13.00
C ALA A 70 17.08 0.03 11.57
N PHE A 71 17.85 1.09 11.33
CA PHE A 71 17.93 1.71 10.01
C PHE A 71 18.57 0.79 8.96
N LEU A 72 19.61 0.04 9.33
CA LEU A 72 20.21 -0.96 8.46
C LEU A 72 19.21 -2.10 8.18
N PHE A 73 18.48 -2.53 9.19
CA PHE A 73 17.43 -3.54 9.07
C PHE A 73 16.30 -3.07 8.14
N PHE A 74 15.89 -1.78 8.24
CA PHE A 74 14.95 -1.18 7.32
C PHE A 74 15.40 -1.29 5.87
N LYS A 75 16.63 -0.86 5.59
CA LYS A 75 17.21 -0.87 4.23
C LYS A 75 17.32 -2.26 3.62
N THR A 76 17.63 -3.27 4.43
CA THR A 76 17.97 -4.61 3.94
C THR A 76 16.79 -5.59 3.99
N ARG A 77 15.79 -5.32 4.82
CA ARG A 77 14.67 -6.24 5.07
C ARG A 77 13.30 -5.59 4.98
N THR A 78 13.07 -4.54 5.79
CA THR A 78 11.72 -4.01 6.03
C THR A 78 11.10 -3.40 4.77
N VAL A 79 11.85 -2.58 4.04
CA VAL A 79 11.35 -1.89 2.84
C VAL A 79 10.87 -2.86 1.76
N TYR A 80 11.58 -3.97 1.56
CA TYR A 80 11.23 -4.99 0.56
C TYR A 80 9.95 -5.74 0.93
N LYS A 81 9.73 -5.94 2.22
CA LYS A 81 8.50 -6.58 2.71
C LYS A 81 7.29 -5.66 2.63
N ILE A 82 7.46 -4.36 2.87
CA ILE A 82 6.37 -3.38 2.87
C ILE A 82 5.95 -2.99 1.45
N PHE A 83 6.91 -2.70 0.57
CA PHE A 83 6.61 -2.16 -0.76
C PHE A 83 6.67 -3.20 -1.90
N GLY A 84 7.00 -4.46 -1.57
CA GLY A 84 7.16 -5.51 -2.57
C GLY A 84 8.39 -5.31 -3.46
N HIS A 85 8.67 -6.28 -4.33
CA HIS A 85 9.89 -6.26 -5.15
C HIS A 85 9.90 -5.17 -6.23
N HIS A 86 8.72 -4.79 -6.74
CA HIS A 86 8.64 -3.83 -7.84
C HIS A 86 8.94 -2.40 -7.41
N ASP A 87 8.49 -2.00 -6.22
CA ASP A 87 8.53 -0.61 -5.77
C ASP A 87 9.59 -0.37 -4.69
N ALA A 88 10.14 -1.43 -4.06
CA ALA A 88 10.99 -1.32 -2.88
C ALA A 88 12.24 -0.45 -3.10
N ALA A 89 12.93 -0.58 -4.23
CA ALA A 89 14.15 0.19 -4.50
C ALA A 89 13.86 1.69 -4.63
N GLU A 90 12.76 2.04 -5.29
CA GLU A 90 12.34 3.43 -5.44
C GLU A 90 11.88 4.01 -4.10
N TRP A 91 11.03 3.27 -3.36
CA TRP A 91 10.58 3.69 -2.04
C TRP A 91 11.72 3.79 -1.02
N LEU A 92 12.71 2.92 -1.10
CA LEU A 92 13.91 3.05 -0.28
C LEU A 92 14.59 4.39 -0.53
N SER A 93 14.81 4.78 -1.79
CA SER A 93 15.42 6.07 -2.12
C SER A 93 14.60 7.25 -1.62
N ILE A 94 13.27 7.20 -1.77
CA ILE A 94 12.33 8.22 -1.30
C ILE A 94 12.38 8.35 0.23
N LEU A 95 12.22 7.23 0.95
CA LEU A 95 12.19 7.23 2.41
C LEU A 95 13.54 7.62 3.03
N LEU A 96 14.64 7.24 2.40
CA LEU A 96 15.97 7.71 2.81
C LEU A 96 16.08 9.23 2.67
N HIS A 97 15.64 9.79 1.53
CA HIS A 97 15.66 11.24 1.33
C HIS A 97 14.84 11.99 2.39
N PHE A 98 13.61 11.56 2.63
CA PHE A 98 12.75 12.14 3.67
C PHE A 98 13.30 11.90 5.09
N GLY A 99 13.84 10.73 5.38
CA GLY A 99 14.45 10.43 6.68
C GLY A 99 15.69 11.26 7.01
N TYR A 100 16.35 11.84 5.98
CA TYR A 100 17.45 12.79 6.16
C TYR A 100 16.98 14.21 6.45
N THR A 101 15.84 14.61 5.91
CA THR A 101 15.38 15.99 5.92
C THR A 101 14.28 16.25 6.95
N GLU A 102 13.55 15.21 7.36
CA GLU A 102 12.35 15.30 8.17
C GLU A 102 12.47 14.38 9.40
N GLU A 103 12.71 14.96 10.57
CA GLU A 103 12.86 14.23 11.84
C GLU A 103 11.70 13.26 12.13
N PRO A 104 10.40 13.62 11.95
CA PRO A 104 9.32 12.68 12.21
C PRO A 104 9.36 11.45 11.32
N ILE A 105 9.82 11.56 10.06
CA ILE A 105 9.96 10.41 9.15
C ILE A 105 11.13 9.53 9.58
N LYS A 106 12.26 10.12 10.03
CA LYS A 106 13.38 9.35 10.58
C LYS A 106 12.93 8.49 11.75
N HIS A 107 12.21 9.07 12.70
CA HIS A 107 11.68 8.34 13.84
C HIS A 107 10.68 7.25 13.42
N ALA A 108 9.79 7.52 12.48
CA ALA A 108 8.84 6.53 11.97
C ALA A 108 9.54 5.34 11.28
N ILE A 109 10.60 5.58 10.51
CA ILE A 109 11.43 4.51 9.88
C ILE A 109 12.05 3.62 10.95
N VAL A 110 12.67 4.22 11.98
CA VAL A 110 13.29 3.47 13.09
C VAL A 110 12.23 2.67 13.85
N ALA A 111 11.06 3.25 14.11
CA ALA A 111 9.97 2.59 14.81
C ALA A 111 9.49 1.33 14.05
N VAL A 112 9.18 1.48 12.77
CA VAL A 112 8.70 0.36 11.93
C VAL A 112 9.76 -0.74 11.82
N ALA A 113 11.03 -0.37 11.63
CA ALA A 113 12.11 -1.32 11.51
C ALA A 113 12.37 -2.10 12.80
N SER A 114 12.40 -1.40 13.95
CA SER A 114 12.61 -2.04 15.25
C SER A 114 11.48 -2.99 15.61
N LEU A 115 10.23 -2.59 15.31
CA LEU A 115 9.07 -3.46 15.52
C LEU A 115 9.13 -4.70 14.63
N HIS A 116 9.44 -4.53 13.34
CA HIS A 116 9.59 -5.65 12.41
C HIS A 116 10.73 -6.58 12.83
N GLU A 117 11.88 -6.04 13.26
CA GLU A 117 13.00 -6.84 13.77
C GLU A 117 12.61 -7.67 15.00
N SER A 118 11.77 -7.12 15.89
CA SER A 118 11.31 -7.85 17.07
C SER A 118 10.40 -9.05 16.75
N MET A 119 9.78 -9.04 15.57
CA MET A 119 8.86 -10.09 15.11
C MET A 119 9.53 -11.14 14.21
N GLU A 120 10.78 -10.96 13.79
CA GLU A 120 11.46 -11.99 13.01
C GLU A 120 11.75 -13.23 13.87
N PRO A 121 11.43 -14.44 13.35
CA PRO A 121 11.63 -15.67 14.10
C PRO A 121 13.10 -15.85 14.49
N ILE A 122 13.32 -16.14 15.77
CA ILE A 122 14.65 -16.38 16.32
C ILE A 122 15.15 -17.73 15.79
N ASN A 123 16.21 -17.71 14.99
CA ASN A 123 16.90 -18.95 14.65
C ASN A 123 17.40 -19.63 15.93
N LYS A 124 17.01 -20.88 16.17
CA LYS A 124 17.15 -21.63 17.43
C LYS A 124 18.59 -21.79 17.96
N SER A 125 19.61 -21.27 17.29
CA SER A 125 21.01 -21.45 17.64
C SER A 125 21.66 -20.33 18.47
N VAL A 126 20.94 -19.24 18.82
CA VAL A 126 21.52 -18.08 19.57
C VAL A 126 20.59 -17.62 20.68
N THR A 127 20.74 -18.19 21.87
CA THR A 127 19.64 -18.37 22.84
C THR A 127 19.39 -17.29 23.87
N LEU A 128 20.29 -16.57 24.44
CA LEU A 128 20.04 -15.68 25.61
C LEU A 128 20.26 -14.19 25.37
N SER A 129 21.22 -13.84 24.56
CA SER A 129 21.48 -12.41 24.25
C SER A 129 20.43 -11.79 23.33
N ARG A 130 19.75 -12.60 22.53
CA ARG A 130 18.76 -12.14 21.52
C ARG A 130 17.33 -11.95 22.07
N ALA A 131 16.96 -12.66 23.14
CA ALA A 131 15.69 -12.39 23.84
C ALA A 131 15.68 -10.97 24.44
N ARG A 132 16.79 -10.55 25.04
CA ARG A 132 16.97 -9.17 25.52
C ARG A 132 17.01 -8.14 24.37
N THR A 133 17.44 -8.52 23.17
CA THR A 133 17.47 -7.62 22.00
C THR A 133 16.07 -7.46 21.39
N THR A 134 15.22 -8.48 21.40
CA THR A 134 13.84 -8.38 20.90
C THR A 134 12.95 -7.52 21.80
N GLU A 135 13.05 -7.67 23.13
CA GLU A 135 12.35 -6.80 24.07
C GLU A 135 12.87 -5.35 23.97
N GLY A 136 14.17 -5.17 23.88
CA GLY A 136 14.78 -3.87 23.64
C GLY A 136 14.34 -3.23 22.32
N ALA A 137 14.22 -4.00 21.24
CA ALA A 137 13.74 -3.51 19.95
C ALA A 137 12.28 -3.06 20.00
N HIS A 138 11.41 -3.77 20.76
CA HIS A 138 10.01 -3.36 20.94
C HIS A 138 9.89 -2.03 21.69
N ILE A 139 10.67 -1.85 22.77
CA ILE A 139 10.72 -0.58 23.52
C ILE A 139 11.22 0.56 22.65
N VAL A 140 12.29 0.34 21.86
CA VAL A 140 12.80 1.31 20.90
C VAL A 140 11.72 1.67 19.87
N ALA A 141 11.00 0.69 19.35
CA ALA A 141 9.93 0.91 18.38
C ALA A 141 8.83 1.84 18.92
N LEU A 142 8.32 1.57 20.13
CA LEU A 142 7.28 2.40 20.77
C LEU A 142 7.77 3.81 21.08
N LYS A 143 9.02 3.95 21.58
CA LYS A 143 9.62 5.26 21.84
C LYS A 143 9.65 6.11 20.56
N HIS A 144 10.24 5.57 19.50
CA HIS A 144 10.35 6.30 18.25
C HIS A 144 9.00 6.56 17.57
N TYR A 145 8.02 5.68 17.72
CA TYR A 145 6.66 5.93 17.25
C TYR A 145 6.04 7.15 17.95
N ASN A 146 6.17 7.24 19.29
CA ASN A 146 5.71 8.39 20.06
C ASN A 146 6.47 9.66 19.71
N ASP A 147 7.79 9.59 19.50
CA ASP A 147 8.61 10.73 19.09
C ASP A 147 8.17 11.23 17.69
N ALA A 148 7.88 10.35 16.75
CA ALA A 148 7.34 10.72 15.43
C ALA A 148 6.01 11.46 15.53
N ILE A 149 5.08 10.98 16.38
CA ILE A 149 3.79 11.63 16.63
C ILE A 149 3.99 13.02 17.27
N LYS A 150 4.88 13.11 18.25
CA LYS A 150 5.19 14.38 18.93
C LYS A 150 5.69 15.42 17.94
N HIS A 151 6.69 15.09 17.15
CA HIS A 151 7.22 15.99 16.13
C HIS A 151 6.19 16.37 15.06
N LEU A 152 5.34 15.43 14.62
CA LEU A 152 4.25 15.76 13.69
C LEU A 152 3.28 16.78 14.30
N ARG A 153 2.93 16.63 15.58
CA ARG A 153 2.04 17.59 16.28
C ARG A 153 2.68 18.95 16.43
N GLU A 154 3.96 19.04 16.75
CA GLU A 154 4.71 20.30 16.85
C GLU A 154 4.74 21.04 15.50
N VAL A 155 5.02 20.33 14.41
CA VAL A 155 5.02 20.91 13.06
C VAL A 155 3.61 21.33 12.64
N ALA A 156 2.58 20.55 12.98
CA ALA A 156 1.18 20.89 12.70
C ALA A 156 0.73 22.19 13.37
N LEU A 157 1.18 22.45 14.61
CA LEU A 157 0.89 23.68 15.34
C LEU A 157 1.52 24.93 14.69
N THR A 158 2.62 24.78 13.98
CA THR A 158 3.31 25.88 13.28
C THR A 158 2.73 26.18 11.88
N MET A 159 1.67 25.49 11.46
CA MET A 159 1.07 25.61 10.12
C MET A 159 2.06 25.34 8.97
N SER A 160 3.19 24.71 9.26
CA SER A 160 4.30 24.45 8.32
C SER A 160 4.31 23.00 7.78
N THR A 161 3.20 22.27 7.91
CA THR A 161 3.14 20.87 7.44
C THR A 161 3.20 20.78 5.93
N LYS A 162 4.21 20.08 5.44
CA LYS A 162 4.30 19.70 4.03
C LYS A 162 3.36 18.52 3.77
N PRO A 163 2.45 18.59 2.79
CA PRO A 163 1.45 17.55 2.57
C PRO A 163 2.08 16.18 2.22
N ASP A 164 3.16 16.14 1.48
CA ASP A 164 3.93 14.95 1.15
C ASP A 164 4.51 14.27 2.40
N VAL A 165 5.10 15.03 3.32
CA VAL A 165 5.61 14.53 4.62
C VAL A 165 4.49 13.90 5.44
N THR A 166 3.36 14.59 5.56
CA THR A 166 2.20 14.08 6.30
C THR A 166 1.67 12.77 5.72
N MET A 167 1.58 12.68 4.39
CA MET A 167 1.09 11.48 3.73
C MET A 167 2.06 10.30 3.84
N VAL A 168 3.38 10.54 3.74
CA VAL A 168 4.41 9.51 3.99
C VAL A 168 4.34 9.02 5.45
N LEU A 169 4.14 9.92 6.42
CA LEU A 169 3.95 9.53 7.82
C LEU A 169 2.70 8.67 8.01
N CYS A 170 1.57 9.00 7.35
CA CYS A 170 0.39 8.14 7.37
C CYS A 170 0.72 6.71 6.90
N LEU A 171 1.49 6.57 5.81
CA LEU A 171 1.91 5.25 5.31
C LEU A 171 2.79 4.50 6.35
N LEU A 172 3.77 5.17 6.93
CA LEU A 172 4.64 4.54 7.94
C LEU A 172 3.89 4.19 9.23
N PHE A 173 2.95 5.03 9.67
CA PHE A 173 2.09 4.74 10.82
C PHE A 173 1.15 3.58 10.54
N MET A 174 0.61 3.48 9.32
CA MET A 174 -0.16 2.29 8.89
C MET A 174 0.69 1.02 8.99
N CYS A 175 1.95 1.05 8.54
CA CYS A 175 2.87 -0.08 8.68
C CYS A 175 3.08 -0.47 10.14
N PHE A 176 3.30 0.52 10.99
CA PHE A 176 3.55 0.31 12.41
C PHE A 176 2.33 -0.32 13.12
N GLU A 177 1.14 0.25 12.92
CA GLU A 177 -0.08 -0.27 13.53
C GLU A 177 -0.47 -1.64 12.98
N GLN A 178 -0.24 -1.89 11.70
CA GLN A 178 -0.50 -3.21 11.12
C GLN A 178 0.44 -4.28 11.69
N LEU A 179 1.70 -3.94 11.91
CA LEU A 179 2.64 -4.85 12.60
C LEU A 179 2.20 -5.12 14.06
N ARG A 180 1.58 -4.16 14.73
CA ARG A 180 1.02 -4.31 16.10
C ARG A 180 -0.35 -4.99 16.15
N SER A 181 -0.97 -5.31 15.03
CA SER A 181 -2.35 -5.81 14.95
C SER A 181 -3.44 -4.76 15.16
N GLY A 182 -3.10 -3.51 14.98
CA GLY A 182 -4.02 -2.40 15.11
C GLY A 182 -4.82 -2.15 13.83
N ASP A 183 -5.71 -3.07 13.40
CA ASP A 183 -6.49 -2.91 12.17
C ASP A 183 -7.32 -1.62 12.18
N ALA A 184 -7.95 -1.29 13.30
CA ALA A 184 -8.71 -0.05 13.46
C ALA A 184 -7.81 1.21 13.35
N ALA A 185 -6.64 1.20 13.98
CA ALA A 185 -5.68 2.31 13.91
C ALA A 185 -5.09 2.44 12.50
N CYS A 186 -4.77 1.31 11.86
CA CYS A 186 -4.33 1.27 10.47
C CYS A 186 -5.39 1.90 9.54
N PHE A 187 -6.66 1.56 9.71
CA PHE A 187 -7.77 2.16 8.95
C PHE A 187 -7.88 3.67 9.18
N ILE A 188 -7.74 4.15 10.42
CA ILE A 188 -7.74 5.59 10.75
C ILE A 188 -6.62 6.32 10.00
N HIS A 189 -5.40 5.77 9.99
CA HIS A 189 -4.28 6.39 9.25
C HIS A 189 -4.48 6.37 7.75
N MET A 190 -5.05 5.28 7.19
CA MET A 190 -5.41 5.23 5.78
C MET A 190 -6.43 6.33 5.43
N MET A 191 -7.46 6.47 6.23
CA MET A 191 -8.49 7.48 6.03
C MET A 191 -7.94 8.90 6.18
N ALA A 192 -7.02 9.13 7.11
CA ALA A 192 -6.31 10.39 7.25
C ALA A 192 -5.48 10.71 6.00
N GLY A 193 -4.76 9.72 5.46
CA GLY A 193 -4.01 9.85 4.22
C GLY A 193 -4.91 10.20 3.03
N LEU A 194 -6.02 9.48 2.84
CA LEU A 194 -6.99 9.75 1.77
C LEU A 194 -7.62 11.15 1.89
N ARG A 195 -7.99 11.57 3.11
CA ARG A 195 -8.48 12.93 3.39
C ARG A 195 -7.43 13.98 3.06
N SER A 196 -6.17 13.74 3.43
CA SER A 196 -5.06 14.65 3.13
C SER A 196 -4.85 14.83 1.63
N VAL A 197 -4.91 13.74 0.85
CA VAL A 197 -4.88 13.80 -0.63
C VAL A 197 -6.06 14.60 -1.17
N TYR A 198 -7.26 14.38 -0.62
CA TYR A 198 -8.46 15.11 -1.04
C TYR A 198 -8.34 16.61 -0.77
N TYR A 199 -8.02 17.02 0.47
CA TYR A 199 -7.83 18.42 0.83
C TYR A 199 -6.74 19.11 0.00
N TRP A 200 -5.63 18.41 -0.22
CA TRP A 200 -4.57 18.91 -1.06
C TRP A 200 -5.06 19.18 -2.50
N ARG A 201 -5.81 18.24 -3.12
CA ARG A 201 -6.37 18.42 -4.46
C ARG A 201 -7.39 19.55 -4.55
N CYS A 202 -8.24 19.72 -3.55
CA CYS A 202 -9.21 20.81 -3.50
C CYS A 202 -8.51 22.17 -3.41
N ASN A 203 -7.52 22.29 -2.56
CA ASN A 203 -6.81 23.54 -2.33
C ASN A 203 -5.91 23.93 -3.51
N THR A 204 -5.27 22.96 -4.19
CA THR A 204 -4.48 23.25 -5.40
C THR A 204 -5.31 23.79 -6.56
N LYS A 205 -6.60 23.45 -6.64
CA LYS A 205 -7.52 24.05 -7.65
C LYS A 205 -7.87 25.51 -7.35
N SER A 206 -7.93 25.89 -6.07
CA SER A 206 -8.18 27.28 -5.64
C SER A 206 -6.95 28.16 -5.78
N TYR A 207 -5.75 27.58 -5.81
CA TYR A 207 -4.46 28.28 -5.91
C TYR A 207 -3.90 28.35 -7.33
N VAL A 208 -4.76 28.44 -8.37
CA VAL A 208 -4.33 28.63 -9.76
C VAL A 208 -3.45 29.89 -9.96
N ASN A 209 -3.42 30.80 -8.97
CA ASN A 209 -2.58 32.00 -8.98
C ASN A 209 -1.38 31.99 -8.04
N PHE A 210 -1.12 30.89 -7.30
CA PHE A 210 0.06 30.78 -6.45
C PHE A 210 0.86 29.52 -6.84
N SER A 211 1.90 29.71 -7.61
CA SER A 211 2.93 28.71 -7.99
C SER A 211 3.84 28.35 -6.81
N SER A 212 3.29 28.10 -5.63
CA SER A 212 4.08 27.87 -4.40
C SER A 212 4.37 26.41 -4.07
N PHE A 213 3.79 25.44 -4.80
CA PHE A 213 4.21 24.04 -4.68
C PHE A 213 5.07 23.66 -5.89
N PRO A 214 6.29 23.16 -5.67
CA PRO A 214 7.09 22.64 -6.77
C PRO A 214 6.33 21.49 -7.46
N ARG A 215 6.32 21.46 -8.81
CA ARG A 215 5.75 20.35 -9.60
C ARG A 215 6.13 18.95 -9.09
N PRO A 216 7.34 18.70 -8.55
CA PRO A 216 7.74 17.43 -7.98
C PRO A 216 6.82 16.88 -6.89
N THR A 217 6.26 17.74 -6.01
CA THR A 217 5.35 17.31 -4.94
C THR A 217 4.00 16.82 -5.47
N SER A 218 3.48 17.48 -6.51
CA SER A 218 2.23 17.08 -7.18
C SER A 218 2.34 15.68 -7.80
N ASP A 219 3.41 15.46 -8.55
CA ASP A 219 3.65 14.20 -9.25
C ASP A 219 3.89 13.07 -8.22
N PHE A 220 4.65 13.33 -7.17
CA PHE A 220 4.88 12.39 -6.09
C PHE A 220 3.59 11.93 -5.39
N ILE A 221 2.72 12.88 -5.02
CA ILE A 221 1.45 12.56 -4.37
C ILE A 221 0.53 11.76 -5.30
N ASN A 222 0.41 12.16 -6.56
CA ASN A 222 -0.50 11.52 -7.50
C ASN A 222 0.01 10.17 -8.01
N GLU A 223 1.31 10.02 -8.24
CA GLU A 223 1.88 8.84 -8.88
C GLU A 223 2.44 7.81 -7.90
N LYS A 224 2.80 8.23 -6.67
CA LYS A 224 3.40 7.32 -5.68
C LYS A 224 2.50 7.06 -4.48
N ILE A 225 1.97 8.09 -3.85
CA ILE A 225 1.17 7.93 -2.61
C ILE A 225 -0.25 7.48 -2.92
N THR A 226 -0.92 8.18 -3.84
CA THR A 226 -2.33 7.90 -4.15
C THR A 226 -2.57 6.45 -4.57
N PRO A 227 -1.77 5.82 -5.44
CA PRO A 227 -1.95 4.42 -5.82
C PRO A 227 -1.91 3.45 -4.63
N ILE A 228 -0.98 3.66 -3.69
CA ILE A 228 -0.90 2.84 -2.47
C ILE A 228 -2.18 2.95 -1.66
N LEU A 229 -2.63 4.18 -1.36
CA LEU A 229 -3.83 4.41 -0.58
C LEU A 229 -5.08 3.82 -1.26
N GLN A 230 -5.15 3.85 -2.59
CA GLN A 230 -6.27 3.24 -3.33
C GLN A 230 -6.21 1.71 -3.31
N ARG A 231 -5.04 1.11 -3.46
CA ARG A 231 -4.88 -0.36 -3.31
C ARG A 231 -5.32 -0.84 -1.93
N LEU A 232 -4.90 -0.13 -0.89
CA LEU A 232 -5.34 -0.42 0.48
C LEU A 232 -6.85 -0.25 0.63
N ARG A 233 -7.41 0.83 0.08
CA ARG A 233 -8.86 1.05 0.10
C ARG A 233 -9.63 -0.11 -0.53
N VAL A 234 -9.18 -0.65 -1.67
CA VAL A 234 -9.77 -1.85 -2.27
C VAL A 234 -9.73 -3.01 -1.28
N GLN A 235 -8.55 -3.31 -0.72
CA GLN A 235 -8.37 -4.42 0.22
C GLN A 235 -9.25 -4.25 1.47
N PHE A 236 -9.32 -3.03 2.03
CA PHE A 236 -10.19 -2.74 3.17
C PHE A 236 -11.68 -2.91 2.82
N ALA A 237 -12.11 -2.46 1.64
CA ALA A 237 -13.50 -2.61 1.20
C ALA A 237 -13.92 -4.08 1.04
N LEU A 238 -12.98 -4.99 0.78
CA LEU A 238 -13.26 -6.43 0.69
C LEU A 238 -13.45 -7.10 2.06
N CYS A 239 -12.82 -6.55 3.10
CA CYS A 239 -12.77 -7.18 4.43
C CYS A 239 -13.69 -6.50 5.46
N MET A 240 -14.10 -5.24 5.22
CA MET A 240 -14.96 -4.46 6.13
C MET A 240 -16.34 -4.18 5.51
N ASP A 241 -17.31 -3.82 6.35
CA ASP A 241 -18.61 -3.35 5.85
C ASP A 241 -18.42 -2.05 5.07
N GLN A 242 -18.88 -2.06 3.83
CA GLN A 242 -18.73 -0.97 2.87
C GLN A 242 -19.41 0.34 3.34
N ARG A 243 -20.42 0.25 4.24
CA ARG A 243 -21.10 1.43 4.81
C ARG A 243 -20.16 2.31 5.62
N HIS A 244 -19.18 1.75 6.29
CA HIS A 244 -18.15 2.51 7.00
C HIS A 244 -17.13 3.19 6.06
N THR A 245 -16.95 2.67 4.85
CA THR A 245 -16.01 3.24 3.88
C THR A 245 -16.64 4.37 3.05
N SER A 246 -17.95 4.38 2.83
CA SER A 246 -18.64 5.40 2.05
C SER A 246 -18.88 6.73 2.78
N SER A 247 -19.07 6.71 4.10
CA SER A 247 -19.36 7.93 4.87
C SER A 247 -18.18 8.89 5.02
N VAL A 248 -16.97 8.44 4.72
CA VAL A 248 -15.73 9.14 5.10
C VAL A 248 -15.07 9.87 3.95
N VAL A 249 -15.40 9.52 2.71
CA VAL A 249 -14.84 10.21 1.54
C VAL A 249 -15.89 11.19 1.03
N GLY A 250 -15.85 12.42 1.55
CA GLY A 250 -16.56 13.54 0.97
C GLY A 250 -16.27 13.61 -0.54
N THR A 251 -17.11 14.30 -1.28
CA THR A 251 -17.12 14.43 -2.74
C THR A 251 -15.71 14.63 -3.33
N SER A 252 -15.00 13.53 -3.61
CA SER A 252 -13.74 13.59 -4.35
C SER A 252 -13.97 14.27 -5.70
N PRO A 253 -13.06 15.15 -6.15
CA PRO A 253 -13.17 15.71 -7.49
C PRO A 253 -13.23 14.56 -8.49
N CYS A 254 -14.15 14.64 -9.47
CA CYS A 254 -14.26 13.65 -10.53
C CYS A 254 -12.93 13.57 -11.28
N LEU A 255 -12.31 12.43 -11.25
CA LEU A 255 -11.15 12.16 -12.08
C LEU A 255 -11.65 11.85 -13.50
N PRO A 256 -10.93 12.28 -14.54
CA PRO A 256 -11.24 11.84 -15.89
C PRO A 256 -10.99 10.33 -16.00
N ALA A 257 -11.74 9.67 -16.89
CA ALA A 257 -11.49 8.28 -17.24
C ALA A 257 -10.02 8.13 -17.72
N PRO A 258 -9.29 7.11 -17.25
CA PRO A 258 -7.92 6.90 -17.68
C PRO A 258 -7.87 6.50 -19.16
N SER A 259 -6.88 7.00 -19.88
CA SER A 259 -6.59 6.55 -21.24
C SER A 259 -5.86 5.20 -21.16
N ILE A 260 -6.52 4.12 -21.60
CA ILE A 260 -5.97 2.77 -21.60
C ILE A 260 -5.30 2.50 -22.95
N PRO A 261 -4.02 2.04 -22.99
CA PRO A 261 -3.34 1.67 -24.22
C PRO A 261 -3.89 0.36 -24.80
N ASN A 262 -3.59 0.05 -26.05
CA ASN A 262 -3.99 -1.22 -26.66
C ASN A 262 -3.22 -2.44 -26.09
N SER A 263 -2.02 -2.25 -25.55
CA SER A 263 -1.20 -3.28 -24.93
C SER A 263 -0.14 -2.67 -24.02
N TYR A 264 0.39 -3.44 -23.08
CA TYR A 264 1.44 -3.04 -22.16
C TYR A 264 2.79 -3.63 -22.53
N ARG A 265 3.86 -2.86 -22.31
CA ARG A 265 5.25 -3.32 -22.49
C ARG A 265 5.82 -3.96 -21.23
N THR A 266 5.29 -3.62 -20.06
CA THR A 266 5.75 -4.12 -18.75
C THR A 266 4.56 -4.34 -17.82
N PHE A 267 4.68 -5.25 -16.87
CA PHE A 267 3.68 -5.44 -15.82
C PHE A 267 3.57 -4.23 -14.88
N SER A 268 4.66 -3.50 -14.68
CA SER A 268 4.63 -2.26 -13.91
C SER A 268 3.71 -1.21 -14.55
N ALA A 269 3.77 -1.05 -15.88
CA ALA A 269 2.87 -0.15 -16.61
C ALA A 269 1.40 -0.60 -16.50
N ALA A 270 1.12 -1.90 -16.66
CA ALA A 270 -0.21 -2.45 -16.51
C ALA A 270 -0.77 -2.23 -15.08
N ARG A 271 0.08 -2.38 -14.07
CA ARG A 271 -0.28 -2.14 -12.67
C ARG A 271 -0.55 -0.66 -12.37
N ILE A 272 0.27 0.24 -12.87
CA ILE A 272 0.06 1.69 -12.72
C ILE A 272 -1.30 2.09 -13.32
N ASP A 273 -1.62 1.59 -14.50
CA ASP A 273 -2.91 1.89 -15.13
C ASP A 273 -4.07 1.18 -14.43
N TYR A 274 -3.87 0.00 -13.83
CA TYR A 274 -4.85 -0.61 -12.93
C TYR A 274 -5.13 0.30 -11.73
N ASP A 275 -4.10 0.79 -11.05
CA ASP A 275 -4.25 1.70 -9.90
C ASP A 275 -5.00 2.99 -10.30
N ARG A 276 -4.71 3.55 -11.48
CA ARG A 276 -5.42 4.72 -12.03
C ARG A 276 -6.89 4.41 -12.32
N THR A 277 -7.15 3.25 -12.90
CA THR A 277 -8.50 2.78 -13.20
C THR A 277 -9.30 2.60 -11.92
N MET A 278 -8.75 1.96 -10.90
CA MET A 278 -9.41 1.81 -9.61
C MET A 278 -9.64 3.14 -8.89
N ASN A 279 -8.71 4.09 -9.01
CA ASN A 279 -8.91 5.44 -8.49
C ASN A 279 -10.08 6.16 -9.19
N TYR A 280 -10.20 6.02 -10.51
CA TYR A 280 -11.35 6.52 -11.27
C TYR A 280 -12.65 5.84 -10.83
N VAL A 281 -12.67 4.51 -10.76
CA VAL A 281 -13.85 3.73 -10.33
C VAL A 281 -14.34 4.19 -8.96
N PHE A 282 -13.48 4.21 -7.94
CA PHE A 282 -13.90 4.62 -6.60
C PHE A 282 -14.29 6.09 -6.49
N SER A 283 -13.63 6.99 -7.23
CA SER A 283 -14.00 8.40 -7.23
C SER A 283 -15.39 8.63 -7.83
N THR A 284 -15.76 7.79 -8.78
CA THR A 284 -17.04 7.86 -9.48
C THR A 284 -18.16 7.18 -8.68
N LEU A 285 -17.93 5.98 -8.14
CA LEU A 285 -18.90 5.26 -7.31
C LEU A 285 -19.32 6.05 -6.07
N ASN A 286 -18.42 6.77 -5.42
CA ASN A 286 -18.76 7.62 -4.27
C ASN A 286 -19.72 8.76 -4.61
N ARG A 287 -19.80 9.18 -5.87
CA ARG A 287 -20.77 10.21 -6.34
C ARG A 287 -22.11 9.64 -6.69
N GLN A 288 -22.20 8.34 -7.02
CA GLN A 288 -23.47 7.69 -7.37
C GLN A 288 -24.46 7.66 -6.22
N HIS A 289 -24.01 7.66 -4.96
CA HIS A 289 -24.89 7.83 -3.80
C HIS A 289 -25.78 9.08 -3.89
N THR A 290 -25.36 10.08 -4.68
CA THR A 290 -26.11 11.33 -4.87
C THR A 290 -26.91 11.40 -6.17
N LEU A 291 -26.66 10.51 -7.17
CA LEU A 291 -27.18 10.69 -8.53
C LEU A 291 -27.91 9.47 -9.15
N GLY A 292 -27.90 8.29 -8.52
CA GLY A 292 -28.74 7.12 -8.88
C GLY A 292 -28.69 6.71 -10.35
N SER A 293 -27.54 6.40 -10.96
CA SER A 293 -27.47 6.09 -12.39
C SER A 293 -26.79 4.74 -12.70
N THR A 294 -27.55 3.81 -13.27
CA THR A 294 -27.07 2.54 -13.87
C THR A 294 -26.13 2.75 -15.08
N ILE A 295 -26.25 3.88 -15.77
CA ILE A 295 -25.42 4.23 -16.94
C ILE A 295 -23.95 4.33 -16.55
N LEU A 296 -23.68 4.91 -15.40
CA LEU A 296 -22.31 5.12 -14.91
C LEU A 296 -21.62 3.80 -14.54
N SER A 297 -22.36 2.81 -14.02
CA SER A 297 -21.81 1.48 -13.72
C SER A 297 -21.31 0.77 -14.97
N ASN A 298 -22.03 0.87 -16.09
CA ASN A 298 -21.62 0.28 -17.37
C ASN A 298 -20.35 0.93 -17.94
N GLU A 299 -20.19 2.24 -17.78
CA GLU A 299 -18.96 2.93 -18.18
C GLU A 299 -17.74 2.48 -17.36
N LEU A 300 -17.93 2.33 -16.05
CA LEU A 300 -16.88 1.84 -15.17
C LEU A 300 -16.45 0.41 -15.52
N LEU A 301 -17.41 -0.47 -15.74
CA LEU A 301 -17.15 -1.85 -16.15
C LEU A 301 -16.45 -1.89 -17.52
N SER A 302 -16.88 -1.08 -18.49
CA SER A 302 -16.24 -1.02 -19.80
C SER A 302 -14.79 -0.53 -19.75
N THR A 303 -14.47 0.35 -18.79
CA THR A 303 -13.09 0.82 -18.55
C THR A 303 -12.21 -0.30 -17.99
N LEU A 304 -12.73 -1.08 -17.03
CA LEU A 304 -12.06 -2.26 -16.50
C LEU A 304 -11.83 -3.32 -17.58
N ASP A 305 -12.82 -3.57 -18.44
CA ASP A 305 -12.71 -4.51 -19.55
C ASP A 305 -11.70 -4.04 -20.60
N SER A 306 -11.58 -2.74 -20.82
CA SER A 306 -10.58 -2.17 -21.73
C SER A 306 -9.18 -2.38 -21.19
N TRP A 307 -8.97 -2.18 -19.88
CA TRP A 307 -7.72 -2.48 -19.22
C TRP A 307 -7.36 -3.99 -19.31
N LYS A 308 -8.34 -4.87 -19.07
CA LYS A 308 -8.12 -6.32 -19.17
C LYS A 308 -7.74 -6.74 -20.59
N ARG A 309 -8.42 -6.22 -21.61
CA ARG A 309 -8.07 -6.50 -23.02
C ARG A 309 -6.65 -6.04 -23.34
N ALA A 310 -6.24 -4.85 -22.87
CA ALA A 310 -4.89 -4.37 -23.04
C ALA A 310 -3.85 -5.28 -22.37
N LEU A 311 -4.15 -5.79 -21.17
CA LEU A 311 -3.30 -6.77 -20.48
C LEU A 311 -3.20 -8.09 -21.27
N ASP A 312 -4.31 -8.59 -21.81
CA ASP A 312 -4.36 -9.84 -22.59
C ASP A 312 -3.60 -9.73 -23.91
N CYS A 313 -3.69 -8.57 -24.58
CA CYS A 313 -2.93 -8.31 -25.81
C CYS A 313 -1.42 -8.12 -25.56
N SER A 314 -1.00 -8.03 -24.28
CA SER A 314 0.38 -7.74 -23.92
C SER A 314 1.28 -8.99 -24.04
N LYS A 315 2.33 -8.89 -24.85
CA LYS A 315 3.39 -9.91 -24.97
C LYS A 315 4.59 -9.47 -24.13
N ILE A 316 4.45 -9.55 -22.80
CA ILE A 316 5.52 -9.15 -21.88
C ILE A 316 6.46 -10.35 -21.70
N VAL A 317 7.69 -10.23 -22.20
CA VAL A 317 8.73 -11.26 -22.09
C VAL A 317 9.99 -10.58 -21.54
N GLN A 318 10.17 -10.58 -20.21
CA GLN A 318 11.42 -10.11 -19.59
C GLN A 318 11.60 -10.67 -18.16
N GLY A 319 12.79 -11.20 -17.86
CA GLY A 319 13.24 -11.54 -16.51
C GLY A 319 12.76 -12.90 -15.95
N ASP A 320 12.65 -13.00 -14.64
CA ASP A 320 12.22 -14.21 -13.94
C ASP A 320 10.81 -14.61 -14.33
N THR A 321 10.70 -15.74 -14.98
CA THR A 321 9.44 -16.27 -15.52
C THR A 321 8.40 -16.54 -14.42
N ASN A 322 8.82 -16.99 -13.23
CA ASN A 322 7.91 -17.28 -12.11
C ASN A 322 7.31 -16.00 -11.54
N LEU A 323 8.13 -14.96 -11.32
CA LEU A 323 7.66 -13.66 -10.83
C LEU A 323 6.68 -13.02 -11.82
N GLN A 324 6.95 -13.14 -13.13
CA GLN A 324 6.07 -12.59 -14.16
C GLN A 324 4.74 -13.32 -14.23
N VAL A 325 4.76 -14.65 -14.15
CA VAL A 325 3.55 -15.49 -14.11
C VAL A 325 2.69 -15.10 -12.89
N CYS A 326 3.30 -15.00 -11.72
CA CYS A 326 2.59 -14.59 -10.50
C CYS A 326 2.02 -13.18 -10.61
N THR A 327 2.79 -12.22 -11.14
CA THR A 327 2.33 -10.84 -11.33
C THR A 327 1.14 -10.78 -12.30
N ARG A 328 1.20 -11.50 -13.42
CA ARG A 328 0.08 -11.59 -14.36
C ARG A 328 -1.17 -12.16 -13.71
N LYS A 329 -1.05 -13.33 -13.06
CA LYS A 329 -2.17 -13.96 -12.36
C LYS A 329 -2.76 -13.06 -11.28
N LEU A 330 -1.93 -12.32 -10.53
CA LEU A 330 -2.38 -11.40 -9.51
C LEU A 330 -3.18 -10.23 -10.11
N LEU A 331 -2.73 -9.65 -11.21
CA LEU A 331 -3.46 -8.60 -11.91
C LEU A 331 -4.81 -9.11 -12.48
N GLU A 332 -4.84 -10.31 -13.02
CA GLU A 332 -6.07 -10.96 -13.49
C GLU A 332 -7.04 -11.24 -12.34
N LEU A 333 -6.54 -11.73 -11.22
CA LEU A 333 -7.32 -11.96 -10.01
C LEU A 333 -7.98 -10.66 -9.54
N TYR A 334 -7.23 -9.57 -9.45
CA TYR A 334 -7.75 -8.28 -9.04
C TYR A 334 -8.71 -7.64 -10.07
N TYR A 335 -8.61 -7.97 -11.35
CA TYR A 335 -9.63 -7.62 -12.32
C TYR A 335 -10.99 -8.25 -11.95
N HIS A 336 -11.04 -9.56 -11.64
CA HIS A 336 -12.28 -10.21 -11.22
C HIS A 336 -12.86 -9.60 -9.95
N VAL A 337 -11.99 -9.34 -8.96
CA VAL A 337 -12.36 -8.62 -7.73
C VAL A 337 -12.97 -7.25 -8.04
N SER A 338 -12.34 -6.49 -8.92
CA SER A 338 -12.78 -5.13 -9.29
C SER A 338 -14.15 -5.12 -9.95
N ILE A 339 -14.43 -6.10 -10.80
CA ILE A 339 -15.75 -6.26 -11.41
C ILE A 339 -16.81 -6.56 -10.33
N ILE A 340 -16.52 -7.50 -9.41
CA ILE A 340 -17.46 -7.82 -8.32
C ILE A 340 -17.71 -6.58 -7.47
N VAL A 341 -16.66 -5.88 -7.01
CA VAL A 341 -16.79 -4.68 -6.18
C VAL A 341 -17.59 -3.59 -6.90
N THR A 342 -17.28 -3.33 -8.17
CA THR A 342 -17.97 -2.29 -8.96
C THR A 342 -19.46 -2.60 -9.13
N SER A 343 -19.81 -3.88 -9.31
CA SER A 343 -21.19 -4.31 -9.53
C SER A 343 -22.01 -4.40 -8.24
N THR A 344 -21.36 -4.61 -7.08
CA THR A 344 -22.06 -4.93 -5.83
C THR A 344 -21.95 -3.87 -4.75
N LEU A 345 -21.15 -2.80 -4.94
CA LEU A 345 -20.83 -1.82 -3.90
C LEU A 345 -22.05 -1.14 -3.27
N HIS A 346 -23.12 -0.97 -4.03
CA HIS A 346 -24.36 -0.29 -3.59
C HIS A 346 -25.55 -1.24 -3.44
N ALA A 347 -25.28 -2.55 -3.41
CA ALA A 347 -26.35 -3.53 -3.32
C ALA A 347 -26.93 -3.61 -1.89
N ASP A 348 -28.25 -3.64 -1.81
CA ASP A 348 -28.99 -3.72 -0.56
C ASP A 348 -29.16 -5.16 -0.05
N ASN A 349 -28.83 -6.15 -0.87
CA ASN A 349 -28.95 -7.57 -0.55
C ASN A 349 -27.72 -8.38 -0.97
N GLU A 350 -27.62 -9.62 -0.50
CA GLU A 350 -26.51 -10.52 -0.80
C GLU A 350 -26.72 -11.35 -2.09
N LEU A 351 -27.92 -11.34 -2.68
CA LEU A 351 -28.23 -12.11 -3.90
C LEU A 351 -27.44 -11.63 -5.12
N VAL A 352 -27.00 -10.37 -5.10
CA VAL A 352 -26.21 -9.79 -6.20
C VAL A 352 -24.86 -10.51 -6.41
N PHE A 353 -24.34 -11.19 -5.37
CA PHE A 353 -23.10 -11.94 -5.49
C PHE A 353 -23.28 -13.25 -6.26
N ASP A 354 -24.51 -13.79 -6.37
CA ASP A 354 -24.80 -15.04 -7.07
C ASP A 354 -24.49 -14.95 -8.58
N ALA A 355 -24.61 -13.76 -9.15
CA ALA A 355 -24.25 -13.50 -10.54
C ALA A 355 -22.73 -13.58 -10.83
N HIS A 356 -21.92 -13.77 -9.78
CA HIS A 356 -20.45 -13.75 -9.88
C HIS A 356 -19.79 -15.09 -9.56
N ASP A 357 -20.52 -16.19 -9.55
CA ASP A 357 -19.99 -17.52 -9.23
C ASP A 357 -18.78 -17.90 -10.11
N ASP A 358 -18.83 -17.63 -11.42
CA ASP A 358 -17.69 -17.89 -12.32
C ASP A 358 -16.48 -17.03 -11.96
N ARG A 359 -16.69 -15.78 -11.50
CA ARG A 359 -15.60 -14.91 -11.08
C ARG A 359 -14.98 -15.36 -9.77
N PHE A 360 -15.79 -15.84 -8.83
CA PHE A 360 -15.30 -16.46 -7.61
C PHE A 360 -14.43 -17.69 -7.89
N GLN A 361 -14.85 -18.53 -8.85
CA GLN A 361 -14.05 -19.67 -9.30
C GLN A 361 -12.71 -19.20 -9.85
N GLN A 362 -12.69 -18.20 -10.75
CA GLN A 362 -11.45 -17.66 -11.32
C GLN A 362 -10.51 -17.08 -10.25
N ILE A 363 -11.04 -16.41 -9.24
CA ILE A 363 -10.23 -15.87 -8.14
C ILE A 363 -9.52 -17.00 -7.38
N VAL A 364 -10.23 -18.09 -7.05
CA VAL A 364 -9.65 -19.24 -6.35
C VAL A 364 -8.61 -19.95 -7.20
N ASP A 365 -8.91 -20.23 -8.46
CA ASP A 365 -8.00 -20.92 -9.38
C ASP A 365 -6.70 -20.12 -9.63
N LEU A 366 -6.83 -18.79 -9.78
CA LEU A 366 -5.67 -17.91 -9.92
C LEU A 366 -4.84 -17.86 -8.64
N ALA A 367 -5.49 -17.80 -7.46
CA ALA A 367 -4.81 -17.78 -6.18
C ALA A 367 -4.03 -19.09 -5.93
N GLU A 368 -4.64 -20.24 -6.17
CA GLU A 368 -3.96 -21.56 -6.11
C GLU A 368 -2.79 -21.64 -7.09
N GLY A 369 -3.00 -21.17 -8.31
CA GLY A 369 -1.95 -21.14 -9.32
C GLY A 369 -0.80 -20.17 -9.01
N ILE A 370 -1.01 -19.14 -8.18
CA ILE A 370 0.07 -18.29 -7.66
C ILE A 370 0.84 -19.06 -6.59
N ILE A 371 0.15 -19.71 -5.67
CA ILE A 371 0.77 -20.46 -4.55
C ILE A 371 1.63 -21.62 -5.07
N GLN A 372 1.19 -22.33 -6.11
CA GLN A 372 1.93 -23.43 -6.72
C GLN A 372 3.26 -23.01 -7.35
N VAL A 373 3.31 -21.82 -7.92
CA VAL A 373 4.54 -21.28 -8.56
C VAL A 373 5.56 -20.82 -7.51
N TRP A 374 5.09 -20.39 -6.35
CA TRP A 374 5.95 -19.94 -5.26
C TRP A 374 6.33 -21.13 -4.39
N THR A 375 7.52 -21.62 -4.54
CA THR A 375 8.01 -22.76 -3.77
C THR A 375 8.37 -22.40 -2.33
N PRO A 376 8.31 -23.38 -1.37
CA PRO A 376 8.58 -23.18 0.06
C PRO A 376 9.99 -22.67 0.40
N ASP A 377 10.97 -22.85 -0.49
CA ASP A 377 12.36 -22.39 -0.28
C ASP A 377 12.51 -20.88 -0.23
N SER A 378 11.51 -20.14 -0.64
CA SER A 378 11.50 -18.69 -0.53
C SER A 378 11.03 -18.21 0.87
N GLN A 379 11.54 -18.79 1.97
CA GLN A 379 11.33 -18.23 3.33
C GLN A 379 11.69 -16.74 3.43
N GLN A 380 12.49 -16.25 2.49
CA GLN A 380 12.83 -14.86 2.30
C GLN A 380 11.62 -13.96 1.97
N TYR A 381 10.49 -14.54 1.54
CA TYR A 381 9.29 -13.83 1.04
C TYR A 381 8.08 -13.89 1.96
N ARG A 382 8.22 -14.30 3.22
CA ARG A 382 7.14 -14.17 4.20
C ARG A 382 6.84 -12.68 4.44
N MET A 383 5.87 -12.17 3.71
CA MET A 383 5.39 -10.80 3.90
C MET A 383 4.50 -10.74 5.14
N LEU A 384 4.94 -10.04 6.18
CA LEU A 384 4.10 -9.76 7.36
C LEU A 384 3.01 -8.74 7.03
N PHE A 385 3.32 -7.78 6.18
CA PHE A 385 2.44 -6.73 5.69
C PHE A 385 3.02 -6.17 4.39
N SER A 386 2.18 -5.81 3.43
CA SER A 386 2.62 -5.15 2.19
C SER A 386 1.59 -4.17 1.67
N PHE A 387 2.05 -3.06 1.14
CA PHE A 387 1.23 -2.13 0.35
C PHE A 387 0.93 -2.63 -1.07
N ASP A 388 1.49 -3.76 -1.43
CA ASP A 388 1.20 -4.40 -2.72
C ASP A 388 -0.11 -5.19 -2.67
N LEU A 389 -0.58 -5.59 -3.84
CA LEU A 389 -1.73 -6.46 -3.98
C LEU A 389 -1.41 -7.82 -3.34
N GLY A 390 -2.26 -8.29 -2.44
CA GLY A 390 -2.11 -9.56 -1.74
C GLY A 390 -3.26 -10.53 -2.06
N LEU A 391 -3.14 -11.78 -1.64
CA LEU A 391 -4.17 -12.80 -1.85
C LEU A 391 -5.24 -12.81 -0.75
N ALA A 392 -4.92 -12.35 0.47
CA ALA A 392 -5.80 -12.46 1.64
C ALA A 392 -7.18 -11.86 1.42
N SER A 393 -7.24 -10.58 1.01
CA SER A 393 -8.53 -9.89 0.84
C SER A 393 -9.39 -10.47 -0.28
N PRO A 394 -8.85 -10.82 -1.47
CA PRO A 394 -9.62 -11.52 -2.50
C PRO A 394 -10.16 -12.87 -2.06
N VAL A 395 -9.35 -13.69 -1.40
CA VAL A 395 -9.81 -15.02 -0.93
C VAL A 395 -10.82 -14.90 0.21
N PHE A 396 -10.66 -13.91 1.10
CA PHE A 396 -11.67 -13.57 2.11
C PHE A 396 -13.01 -13.17 1.46
N LEU A 397 -12.98 -12.38 0.38
CA LEU A 397 -14.18 -12.04 -0.36
C LEU A 397 -14.90 -13.32 -0.84
N VAL A 398 -14.17 -14.28 -1.43
CA VAL A 398 -14.78 -15.56 -1.86
C VAL A 398 -15.32 -16.33 -0.67
N ALA A 399 -14.54 -16.52 0.39
CA ALA A 399 -14.96 -17.28 1.57
C ALA A 399 -16.21 -16.68 2.24
N SER A 400 -16.34 -15.35 2.25
CA SER A 400 -17.44 -14.64 2.92
C SER A 400 -18.64 -14.36 2.03
N ARG A 401 -18.50 -14.31 0.69
CA ARG A 401 -19.59 -13.90 -0.23
C ARG A 401 -20.02 -14.93 -1.24
N CYS A 402 -19.17 -15.85 -1.67
CA CYS A 402 -19.56 -16.97 -2.49
C CYS A 402 -20.52 -17.88 -1.72
N ARG A 403 -21.52 -18.44 -2.38
CA ARG A 403 -22.52 -19.31 -1.73
C ARG A 403 -22.34 -20.79 -2.08
N ARG A 404 -21.40 -21.10 -2.95
CA ARG A 404 -20.99 -22.47 -3.23
C ARG A 404 -20.03 -22.95 -2.17
N SER A 405 -20.47 -23.95 -1.38
CA SER A 405 -19.74 -24.47 -0.22
C SER A 405 -18.34 -24.96 -0.58
N SER A 406 -18.19 -25.63 -1.73
CA SER A 406 -16.91 -26.15 -2.23
C SER A 406 -15.88 -25.02 -2.47
N LEU A 407 -16.31 -23.91 -3.10
CA LEU A 407 -15.44 -22.76 -3.38
C LEU A 407 -15.03 -22.02 -2.10
N ARG A 408 -15.96 -21.83 -1.19
CA ARG A 408 -15.70 -21.20 0.10
C ARG A 408 -14.63 -21.96 0.89
N ARG A 409 -14.73 -23.30 0.92
CA ARG A 409 -13.77 -24.16 1.63
C ARG A 409 -12.40 -24.14 0.97
N ARG A 410 -12.31 -24.12 -0.36
CA ARG A 410 -11.04 -23.94 -1.08
C ARG A 410 -10.42 -22.57 -0.74
N ALA A 411 -11.20 -21.50 -0.76
CA ALA A 411 -10.73 -20.18 -0.36
C ALA A 411 -10.21 -20.16 1.08
N LEU A 412 -10.95 -20.79 2.00
CA LEU A 412 -10.56 -20.91 3.39
C LEU A 412 -9.26 -21.71 3.58
N GLN A 413 -9.08 -22.82 2.84
CA GLN A 413 -7.82 -23.57 2.84
C GLN A 413 -6.64 -22.70 2.39
N ILE A 414 -6.83 -21.85 1.37
CA ILE A 414 -5.81 -20.90 0.94
C ILE A 414 -5.46 -19.95 2.10
N MET A 415 -6.44 -19.43 2.84
CA MET A 415 -6.20 -18.52 3.96
C MET A 415 -5.40 -19.16 5.08
N PHE A 416 -5.66 -20.42 5.42
CA PHE A 416 -4.96 -21.11 6.50
C PHE A 416 -3.58 -21.66 6.10
N HIS A 417 -3.44 -22.15 4.86
CA HIS A 417 -2.17 -22.74 4.40
C HIS A 417 -1.19 -21.73 3.81
N SER A 418 -1.68 -20.60 3.29
CA SER A 418 -0.81 -19.58 2.68
C SER A 418 -0.31 -18.56 3.68
N LEU A 419 0.25 -18.96 4.79
CA LEU A 419 0.93 -18.05 5.73
C LEU A 419 2.02 -17.18 5.08
N THR A 420 2.28 -17.37 3.80
CA THR A 420 3.36 -16.75 3.04
C THR A 420 2.93 -15.48 2.30
N TYR A 421 1.62 -15.28 2.04
CA TYR A 421 1.08 -14.21 1.18
C TYR A 421 0.21 -13.23 1.95
N ARG A 422 0.74 -12.76 3.06
CA ARG A 422 0.07 -11.75 3.87
C ARG A 422 0.08 -10.43 3.13
N GLY A 423 -1.09 -9.95 2.73
CA GLY A 423 -1.31 -8.59 2.30
C GLY A 423 -1.36 -7.63 3.49
N ALA A 424 -2.19 -6.58 3.40
CA ALA A 424 -2.40 -5.59 4.46
C ALA A 424 -3.12 -6.12 5.72
N TRP A 425 -3.39 -7.43 5.80
CA TRP A 425 -4.23 -8.02 6.85
C TRP A 425 -3.55 -9.18 7.55
N ARG A 426 -3.84 -9.35 8.84
CA ARG A 426 -3.54 -10.58 9.59
C ARG A 426 -4.46 -11.69 9.09
N ASP A 427 -3.97 -12.48 8.17
CA ASP A 427 -4.72 -13.58 7.54
C ASP A 427 -5.32 -14.55 8.53
N GLN A 428 -4.64 -14.81 9.65
CA GLN A 428 -5.12 -15.74 10.66
C GLN A 428 -6.48 -15.33 11.23
N TYR A 429 -6.65 -14.07 11.61
CA TYR A 429 -7.93 -13.60 12.16
C TYR A 429 -9.01 -13.47 11.10
N SER A 430 -8.64 -13.05 9.90
CA SER A 430 -9.57 -13.03 8.77
C SER A 430 -10.02 -14.43 8.40
N GLY A 431 -9.14 -15.43 8.43
CA GLY A 431 -9.48 -16.83 8.22
C GLY A 431 -10.47 -17.35 9.26
N LEU A 432 -10.26 -17.07 10.56
CA LEU A 432 -11.19 -17.44 11.63
C LEU A 432 -12.55 -16.77 11.48
N CYS A 433 -12.58 -15.49 11.10
CA CYS A 433 -13.82 -14.79 10.79
C CYS A 433 -14.54 -15.41 9.59
N ALA A 434 -13.81 -15.74 8.50
CA ALA A 434 -14.38 -16.39 7.33
C ALA A 434 -14.95 -17.78 7.68
N GLN A 435 -14.23 -18.58 8.46
CA GLN A 435 -14.72 -19.87 8.96
C GLN A 435 -16.01 -19.68 9.75
N ARG A 436 -16.06 -18.70 10.66
CA ARG A 436 -17.24 -18.44 11.46
C ARG A 436 -18.45 -17.98 10.64
N ILE A 437 -18.22 -17.19 9.59
CA ILE A 437 -19.28 -16.81 8.63
C ILE A 437 -19.84 -18.06 7.96
N ILE A 438 -18.95 -18.95 7.47
CA ILE A 438 -19.34 -20.21 6.84
C ILE A 438 -20.16 -21.07 7.81
N ASP A 439 -19.70 -21.25 9.04
CA ASP A 439 -20.36 -22.07 10.05
C ASP A 439 -21.78 -21.55 10.37
N ILE A 440 -21.97 -20.23 10.45
CA ILE A 440 -23.28 -19.61 10.70
C ILE A 440 -24.20 -19.80 9.49
N GLU A 441 -23.73 -19.53 8.28
CA GLU A 441 -24.54 -19.57 7.07
C GLU A 441 -24.88 -21.00 6.62
N GLU A 442 -24.02 -21.96 6.90
CA GLU A 442 -24.23 -23.38 6.52
C GLU A 442 -24.90 -24.18 7.64
N GLN A 443 -25.25 -23.55 8.76
CA GLN A 443 -25.92 -24.24 9.86
C GLN A 443 -27.30 -24.82 9.40
N GLY A 444 -27.44 -26.14 9.49
CA GLY A 444 -28.66 -26.85 9.11
C GLY A 444 -28.79 -27.16 7.59
N LEU A 445 -27.77 -26.86 6.78
CA LEU A 445 -27.76 -27.34 5.38
C LEU A 445 -27.57 -28.85 5.36
N SER A 446 -28.21 -29.50 4.38
CA SER A 446 -28.07 -30.93 4.18
C SER A 446 -26.71 -31.27 3.60
N TRP A 447 -25.94 -32.08 4.31
CA TRP A 447 -24.65 -32.61 3.85
C TRP A 447 -24.75 -33.68 2.75
N PHE A 448 -26.00 -34.05 2.37
CA PHE A 448 -26.23 -34.98 1.28
C PHE A 448 -26.13 -34.32 -0.11
N ASP A 449 -26.21 -32.99 -0.15
CA ASP A 449 -26.02 -32.24 -1.37
C ASP A 449 -24.53 -32.12 -1.70
N ILE A 450 -24.16 -32.38 -2.95
CA ILE A 450 -22.75 -32.38 -3.41
C ILE A 450 -22.10 -30.99 -3.23
N ASP A 451 -22.85 -29.90 -3.35
CA ASP A 451 -22.40 -28.52 -3.16
C ASP A 451 -23.59 -27.66 -2.70
N PRO A 452 -23.95 -27.74 -1.39
CA PRO A 452 -25.12 -27.04 -0.90
C PRO A 452 -25.00 -25.53 -1.06
N TYR A 453 -26.10 -24.91 -1.49
CA TYR A 453 -26.17 -23.48 -1.73
C TYR A 453 -26.85 -22.76 -0.58
N VAL A 454 -26.20 -21.73 -0.03
CA VAL A 454 -26.73 -21.00 1.14
C VAL A 454 -27.96 -20.17 0.77
N PRO A 455 -29.14 -20.42 1.36
CA PRO A 455 -30.35 -19.65 1.07
C PRO A 455 -30.23 -18.22 1.59
N GLU A 456 -30.95 -17.28 1.00
CA GLU A 456 -30.86 -15.85 1.34
C GLU A 456 -31.09 -15.58 2.84
N SER A 457 -32.05 -16.26 3.44
CA SER A 457 -32.40 -16.08 4.86
C SER A 457 -31.29 -16.45 5.85
N GLN A 458 -30.32 -17.23 5.41
CA GLN A 458 -29.15 -17.62 6.22
C GLN A 458 -27.91 -16.77 5.92
N ARG A 459 -27.93 -15.94 4.86
CA ARG A 459 -26.78 -15.10 4.48
C ARG A 459 -26.57 -14.00 5.49
N ILE A 460 -25.33 -13.79 5.84
CA ILE A 460 -24.93 -12.74 6.78
C ILE A 460 -23.94 -11.77 6.17
N ARG A 461 -23.92 -10.58 6.75
CA ARG A 461 -22.89 -9.57 6.48
C ARG A 461 -22.14 -9.26 7.77
N LYS A 462 -20.83 -9.41 7.76
CA LYS A 462 -19.96 -8.99 8.85
C LYS A 462 -20.00 -7.46 8.97
N VAL A 463 -20.29 -6.95 10.15
CA VAL A 463 -20.27 -5.51 10.47
C VAL A 463 -18.91 -5.11 11.03
N SER A 464 -18.43 -5.81 12.06
CA SER A 464 -17.11 -5.60 12.66
C SER A 464 -16.52 -6.91 13.16
N ALA A 465 -15.22 -6.89 13.44
CA ALA A 465 -14.54 -7.94 14.20
C ALA A 465 -13.42 -7.28 15.00
N ASP A 466 -13.53 -7.32 16.30
CA ASP A 466 -12.63 -6.70 17.25
C ASP A 466 -11.83 -7.77 17.99
N LEU A 467 -10.51 -7.60 18.04
CA LEU A 467 -9.61 -8.49 18.75
C LEU A 467 -9.57 -8.10 20.24
N ASP A 468 -9.93 -9.03 21.09
CA ASP A 468 -9.77 -8.95 22.54
C ASP A 468 -8.51 -9.76 22.91
N GLU A 469 -7.36 -9.06 22.87
CA GLU A 469 -6.04 -9.69 23.12
C GLU A 469 -5.92 -10.22 24.54
N GLU A 470 -6.56 -9.57 25.53
CA GLU A 470 -6.49 -9.96 26.92
C GLU A 470 -7.16 -11.32 27.15
N ASN A 471 -8.22 -11.63 26.43
CA ASN A 471 -8.97 -12.87 26.55
C ASN A 471 -8.71 -13.86 25.40
N GLY A 472 -7.80 -13.57 24.47
CA GLY A 472 -7.46 -14.43 23.34
C GLY A 472 -8.66 -14.76 22.44
N ARG A 473 -9.50 -13.77 22.12
CA ARG A 473 -10.73 -13.98 21.37
C ARG A 473 -11.03 -12.85 20.39
N ILE A 474 -11.83 -13.16 19.35
CA ILE A 474 -12.38 -12.17 18.43
C ILE A 474 -13.86 -12.02 18.70
N VAL A 475 -14.35 -10.80 18.85
CA VAL A 475 -15.77 -10.46 18.96
C VAL A 475 -16.24 -10.00 17.58
N MET A 476 -17.02 -10.84 16.89
CA MET A 476 -17.53 -10.54 15.56
C MET A 476 -19.01 -10.14 15.64
N GLN A 477 -19.34 -8.99 15.03
CA GLN A 477 -20.70 -8.51 14.84
C GLN A 477 -21.15 -8.73 13.39
N TYR A 478 -22.39 -9.13 13.20
CA TYR A 478 -22.97 -9.41 11.89
C TYR A 478 -24.49 -9.15 11.86
N ILE A 479 -25.03 -9.06 10.66
CA ILE A 479 -26.49 -8.92 10.41
C ILE A 479 -26.90 -9.94 9.36
N TYR A 480 -28.15 -10.43 9.46
CA TYR A 480 -28.76 -11.31 8.44
C TYR A 480 -29.34 -10.53 7.28
N SER A 481 -29.35 -11.14 6.08
CA SER A 481 -30.08 -10.63 4.90
C SER A 481 -31.60 -10.81 5.10
N PRO A 482 -32.49 -9.93 4.60
CA PRO A 482 -32.17 -8.67 3.92
C PRO A 482 -31.75 -7.57 4.91
N PHE A 483 -30.88 -6.64 4.47
CA PHE A 483 -30.35 -5.60 5.33
C PHE A 483 -31.26 -4.37 5.33
N THR A 484 -31.91 -4.11 6.45
CA THR A 484 -32.77 -2.95 6.66
C THR A 484 -32.22 -2.03 7.75
N ALA A 485 -32.73 -0.82 7.86
CA ALA A 485 -32.35 0.09 8.97
C ALA A 485 -32.67 -0.48 10.37
N HIS A 486 -33.54 -1.50 10.43
CA HIS A 486 -33.96 -2.15 11.67
C HIS A 486 -33.37 -3.57 11.85
N SER A 487 -32.44 -3.98 10.98
CA SER A 487 -31.78 -5.28 11.10
C SER A 487 -31.04 -5.38 12.42
N GLN A 488 -31.33 -6.44 13.18
CA GLN A 488 -30.71 -6.70 14.47
C GLN A 488 -29.22 -7.06 14.26
N ILE A 489 -28.35 -6.42 15.04
CA ILE A 489 -26.92 -6.78 15.10
C ILE A 489 -26.80 -8.00 16.00
N CYS A 490 -26.28 -9.10 15.46
CA CYS A 490 -25.92 -10.31 16.18
C CYS A 490 -24.44 -10.26 16.53
N THR A 491 -24.08 -10.90 17.64
CA THR A 491 -22.67 -10.98 18.09
C THR A 491 -22.29 -12.44 18.29
N THR A 492 -21.10 -12.81 17.86
CA THR A 492 -20.50 -14.12 18.13
C THR A 492 -19.06 -13.95 18.59
N VAL A 493 -18.59 -14.90 19.39
CA VAL A 493 -17.21 -14.93 19.92
C VAL A 493 -16.46 -16.09 19.25
N ILE A 494 -15.26 -15.82 18.81
CA ILE A 494 -14.34 -16.78 18.20
C ILE A 494 -13.15 -16.91 19.13
N GLN A 495 -12.88 -18.09 19.68
CA GLN A 495 -11.68 -18.33 20.48
C GLN A 495 -10.47 -18.48 19.56
N ILE A 496 -9.38 -17.81 19.93
CA ILE A 496 -8.08 -17.95 19.25
C ILE A 496 -7.36 -19.04 20.05
N ASN A 497 -7.39 -20.27 19.53
CA ASN A 497 -6.55 -21.33 20.10
C ASN A 497 -5.11 -21.05 19.68
N ASP A 498 -4.20 -21.06 20.66
CA ASP A 498 -2.74 -20.88 20.49
C ASP A 498 -2.12 -21.95 19.55
#